data_60e0069a71e3158c1cec71af1cd8b460
#
_entry.id   60e0069a71e3158c1cec71af1cd8b460
#
_cell.length_a   1.000
_cell.length_b   1.000
_cell.length_c   1.000
_cell.angle_alpha   90.00
_cell.angle_beta   90.00
_cell.angle_gamma   90.00
#
_symmetry.space_group_name_H-M   'P 1'
#
loop_
_entity.id
_entity.type
_entity.pdbx_description
1 polymer ?
#
loop_
_entity_poly.entity_id
_entity_poly.type
_entity_poly.pdbx_seq_one_letter_code
_entity_poly.pdbx_strand_id
1 'polypeptide(L)'
;MGVEMNDTVKAWQAQIRGAQASGKPLRIRGAGTKDFYGTCVGDVLDTRAHTGIVSYEPTELVVTVRAGTPWAELVRTLDERQQCLPFEPPFVAQGATVGGVVNAGLTGAARLYVGGIRDYVLGAHLLNAQGELLKFGGQVM
;
A
#
# COMPACT_ATOMS: atom_id res chain seq x y z
N MET A 1 -4.33 3.75 -18.25
CA MET A 1 -5.54 3.16 -17.61
C MET A 1 -5.92 4.04 -16.45
N GLY A 2 -7.11 4.63 -16.49
CA GLY A 2 -7.59 5.52 -15.42
C GLY A 2 -7.78 4.73 -14.13
N VAL A 3 -7.46 5.35 -12.98
CA VAL A 3 -7.83 4.79 -11.68
C VAL A 3 -9.34 4.71 -11.67
N GLU A 4 -9.88 3.50 -11.67
CA GLU A 4 -11.28 3.33 -11.33
C GLU A 4 -11.47 3.87 -9.92
N MET A 5 -12.14 5.00 -9.84
CA MET A 5 -12.62 5.59 -8.60
C MET A 5 -13.73 4.68 -8.08
N ASN A 6 -13.31 3.60 -7.41
CA ASN A 6 -14.26 2.67 -6.82
C ASN A 6 -14.93 3.32 -5.59
N ASP A 7 -16.03 2.76 -5.15
CA ASP A 7 -16.82 3.32 -4.04
C ASP A 7 -16.01 3.40 -2.73
N THR A 8 -15.02 2.52 -2.55
CA THR A 8 -14.09 2.55 -1.41
C THR A 8 -13.27 3.85 -1.38
N VAL A 9 -12.70 4.26 -2.52
CA VAL A 9 -11.91 5.50 -2.63
C VAL A 9 -12.80 6.72 -2.35
N LYS A 10 -14.02 6.73 -2.91
CA LYS A 10 -15.00 7.82 -2.63
C LYS A 10 -15.36 7.90 -1.15
N ALA A 11 -15.56 6.75 -0.50
CA ALA A 11 -15.84 6.70 0.94
C ALA A 11 -14.67 7.27 1.77
N TRP A 12 -13.42 6.94 1.42
CA TRP A 12 -12.24 7.51 2.07
C TRP A 12 -12.12 9.01 1.84
N GLN A 13 -12.40 9.49 0.62
CA GLN A 13 -12.41 10.93 0.33
C GLN A 13 -13.43 11.66 1.21
N ALA A 14 -14.63 11.10 1.39
CA ALA A 14 -15.65 11.67 2.25
C ALA A 14 -15.21 11.66 3.73
N GLN A 15 -14.62 10.56 4.20
CA GLN A 15 -14.10 10.43 5.57
C GLN A 15 -12.96 11.43 5.84
N ILE A 16 -12.03 11.60 4.91
CA ILE A 16 -10.92 12.57 5.02
C ILE A 16 -11.45 14.00 5.12
N ARG A 17 -12.37 14.37 4.21
CA ARG A 17 -12.98 15.72 4.22
C ARG A 17 -13.79 16.00 5.48
N GLY A 18 -14.53 14.99 5.96
CA GLY A 18 -15.28 15.08 7.21
C GLY A 18 -14.37 15.27 8.43
N ALA A 19 -13.27 14.55 8.49
CA ALA A 19 -12.27 14.67 9.53
C ALA A 19 -11.60 16.04 9.51
N GLN A 20 -11.22 16.53 8.33
CA GLN A 20 -10.65 17.87 8.15
C GLN A 20 -11.63 18.96 8.63
N ALA A 21 -12.89 18.86 8.21
CA ALA A 21 -13.91 19.85 8.61
C ALA A 21 -14.18 19.88 10.11
N SER A 22 -14.09 18.73 10.77
CA SER A 22 -14.33 18.59 12.22
C SER A 22 -13.07 18.76 13.09
N GLY A 23 -11.89 18.88 12.47
CA GLY A 23 -10.59 18.93 13.18
C GLY A 23 -10.23 17.63 13.90
N LYS A 24 -10.87 16.51 13.55
CA LYS A 24 -10.59 15.20 14.13
C LYS A 24 -9.45 14.49 13.43
N PRO A 25 -8.49 13.91 14.16
CA PRO A 25 -7.44 13.13 13.54
C PRO A 25 -7.97 11.83 12.93
N LEU A 26 -7.37 11.41 11.81
CA LEU A 26 -7.56 10.09 11.22
C LEU A 26 -6.32 9.22 11.44
N ARG A 27 -6.56 7.96 11.72
CA ARG A 27 -5.55 6.92 11.77
C ARG A 27 -5.71 6.00 10.58
N ILE A 28 -4.77 6.07 9.63
CA ILE A 28 -4.73 5.15 8.49
C ILE A 28 -4.25 3.78 9.00
N ARG A 29 -5.05 2.73 8.73
CA ARG A 29 -4.77 1.39 9.24
C ARG A 29 -5.00 0.33 8.16
N GLY A 30 -3.96 -0.49 7.91
CA GLY A 30 -4.08 -1.75 7.19
C GLY A 30 -4.42 -2.89 8.16
N ALA A 31 -3.65 -3.98 8.14
CA ALA A 31 -3.87 -5.11 9.05
C ALA A 31 -3.48 -4.84 10.54
N GLY A 32 -2.88 -3.70 10.83
CA GLY A 32 -2.50 -3.33 12.19
C GLY A 32 -1.25 -4.03 12.74
N THR A 33 -0.47 -4.69 11.89
CA THR A 33 0.74 -5.41 12.30
C THR A 33 1.81 -4.53 12.94
N LYS A 34 1.66 -3.21 12.81
CA LYS A 34 2.58 -2.19 13.35
C LYS A 34 1.88 -1.19 14.27
N ASP A 35 0.74 -1.56 14.85
CA ASP A 35 0.00 -0.70 15.78
C ASP A 35 0.80 -0.36 17.05
N PHE A 36 1.85 -1.11 17.34
CA PHE A 36 2.79 -0.83 18.44
C PHE A 36 3.76 0.33 18.15
N TYR A 37 3.81 0.82 16.90
CA TYR A 37 4.59 2.02 16.55
C TYR A 37 3.75 3.28 16.71
N GLY A 38 4.27 4.27 17.43
CA GLY A 38 3.69 5.61 17.55
C GLY A 38 2.39 5.66 18.36
N THR A 39 1.65 6.73 18.17
CA THR A 39 0.36 6.97 18.84
C THR A 39 -0.81 6.53 17.99
N CYS A 40 -1.66 5.69 18.57
CA CYS A 40 -2.88 5.21 17.92
C CYS A 40 -4.06 6.13 18.24
N VAL A 41 -4.02 7.38 17.77
CA VAL A 41 -5.07 8.39 18.02
C VAL A 41 -5.85 8.67 16.73
N GLY A 42 -7.17 8.85 16.87
CA GLY A 42 -8.07 9.22 15.77
C GLY A 42 -8.97 8.10 15.28
N ASP A 43 -9.96 8.49 14.49
CA ASP A 43 -10.88 7.57 13.85
C ASP A 43 -10.15 6.73 12.81
N VAL A 44 -10.44 5.43 12.74
CA VAL A 44 -9.74 4.53 11.82
C VAL A 44 -10.23 4.72 10.39
N LEU A 45 -9.30 5.01 9.48
CA LEU A 45 -9.48 4.86 8.05
C LEU A 45 -8.91 3.50 7.64
N ASP A 46 -9.79 2.51 7.47
CA ASP A 46 -9.41 1.14 7.16
C ASP A 46 -9.13 0.96 5.65
N THR A 47 -7.92 0.53 5.32
CA THR A 47 -7.50 0.36 3.93
C THR A 47 -7.69 -1.07 3.41
N ARG A 48 -8.09 -2.02 4.25
CA ARG A 48 -8.18 -3.45 3.88
C ARG A 48 -9.22 -3.76 2.83
N ALA A 49 -10.27 -2.94 2.71
CA ALA A 49 -11.30 -3.12 1.67
C ALA A 49 -10.80 -2.84 0.25
N HIS A 50 -9.68 -2.12 0.10
CA HIS A 50 -9.08 -1.81 -1.19
C HIS A 50 -8.02 -2.85 -1.57
N THR A 51 -8.49 -4.03 -1.96
CA THR A 51 -7.66 -5.21 -2.21
C THR A 51 -7.71 -5.67 -3.66
N GLY A 52 -6.72 -6.45 -4.05
CA GLY A 52 -6.60 -7.14 -5.33
C GLY A 52 -5.46 -6.64 -6.21
N ILE A 53 -5.01 -7.51 -7.09
CA ILE A 53 -4.02 -7.20 -8.13
C ILE A 53 -4.76 -6.57 -9.31
N VAL A 54 -4.35 -5.36 -9.70
CA VAL A 54 -4.97 -4.60 -10.80
C VAL A 54 -4.43 -5.06 -12.15
N SER A 55 -3.12 -5.22 -12.24
CA SER A 55 -2.43 -5.76 -13.42
C SER A 55 -1.12 -6.41 -13.02
N TYR A 56 -0.70 -7.40 -13.78
CA TYR A 56 0.60 -8.04 -13.61
C TYR A 56 1.17 -8.41 -14.98
N GLU A 57 2.31 -7.84 -15.30
CA GLU A 57 3.05 -8.06 -16.53
C GLU A 57 4.41 -8.72 -16.20
N PRO A 58 4.46 -10.07 -16.16
CA PRO A 58 5.66 -10.79 -15.74
C PRO A 58 6.89 -10.52 -16.61
N THR A 59 6.68 -10.28 -17.90
CA THR A 59 7.78 -9.99 -18.84
C THR A 59 8.40 -8.62 -18.61
N GLU A 60 7.62 -7.66 -18.12
CA GLU A 60 8.07 -6.32 -17.78
C GLU A 60 8.49 -6.19 -16.30
N LEU A 61 8.34 -7.26 -15.52
CA LEU A 61 8.63 -7.29 -14.10
C LEU A 61 7.84 -6.23 -13.31
N VAL A 62 6.60 -5.96 -13.72
CA VAL A 62 5.74 -4.93 -13.12
C VAL A 62 4.43 -5.52 -12.65
N VAL A 63 4.06 -5.17 -11.42
CA VAL A 63 2.75 -5.49 -10.84
C VAL A 63 2.12 -4.23 -10.27
N THR A 64 0.85 -4.00 -10.57
CA THR A 64 0.03 -2.95 -9.96
C THR A 64 -0.94 -3.59 -8.98
N VAL A 65 -0.89 -3.16 -7.73
CA VAL A 65 -1.62 -3.79 -6.64
C VAL A 65 -2.27 -2.74 -5.74
N ARG A 66 -3.46 -3.02 -5.25
CA ARG A 66 -4.17 -2.15 -4.31
C ARG A 66 -3.57 -2.23 -2.91
N ALA A 67 -3.54 -1.11 -2.20
CA ALA A 67 -2.85 -0.98 -0.91
C ALA A 67 -3.33 -1.94 0.19
N GLY A 68 -4.61 -2.30 0.19
CA GLY A 68 -5.21 -3.24 1.16
C GLY A 68 -4.94 -4.71 0.87
N THR A 69 -4.31 -5.04 -0.24
CA THR A 69 -4.01 -6.43 -0.62
C THR A 69 -3.09 -7.08 0.42
N PRO A 70 -3.42 -8.29 0.91
CA PRO A 70 -2.52 -9.05 1.77
C PRO A 70 -1.17 -9.29 1.09
N TRP A 71 -0.07 -9.07 1.83
CA TRP A 71 1.28 -9.31 1.32
C TRP A 71 1.46 -10.73 0.79
N ALA A 72 0.91 -11.71 1.50
CA ALA A 72 0.98 -13.12 1.11
C ALA A 72 0.31 -13.41 -0.24
N GLU A 73 -0.75 -12.66 -0.60
CA GLU A 73 -1.42 -12.78 -1.90
C GLU A 73 -0.49 -12.30 -3.02
N LEU A 74 0.17 -11.16 -2.83
CA LEU A 74 1.15 -10.64 -3.79
C LEU A 74 2.30 -11.64 -3.99
N VAL A 75 2.90 -12.11 -2.90
CA VAL A 75 4.01 -13.07 -2.95
C VAL A 75 3.61 -14.35 -3.70
N ARG A 76 2.44 -14.92 -3.39
CA ARG A 76 1.93 -16.11 -4.08
C ARG A 76 1.75 -15.88 -5.58
N THR A 77 1.19 -14.73 -5.97
CA THR A 77 0.99 -14.41 -7.40
C THR A 77 2.30 -14.28 -8.15
N LEU A 78 3.33 -13.72 -7.53
CA LEU A 78 4.67 -13.64 -8.14
C LEU A 78 5.31 -15.03 -8.25
N ASP A 79 5.19 -15.85 -7.20
CA ASP A 79 5.74 -17.21 -7.13
C ASP A 79 5.17 -18.13 -8.21
N GLU A 80 3.89 -18.00 -8.56
CA GLU A 80 3.25 -18.70 -9.69
C GLU A 80 3.97 -18.46 -11.04
N ARG A 81 4.72 -17.37 -11.14
CA ARG A 81 5.53 -17.01 -12.31
C ARG A 81 7.03 -17.10 -12.06
N GLN A 82 7.44 -17.77 -10.98
CA GLN A 82 8.82 -17.92 -10.56
C GLN A 82 9.54 -16.56 -10.36
N GLN A 83 8.81 -15.59 -9.87
CA GLN A 83 9.31 -14.25 -9.56
C GLN A 83 9.19 -13.98 -8.06
N CYS A 84 10.04 -13.11 -7.55
CA CYS A 84 10.02 -12.69 -6.15
C CYS A 84 10.34 -11.22 -6.02
N LEU A 85 9.99 -10.64 -4.88
CA LEU A 85 10.47 -9.32 -4.49
C LEU A 85 11.87 -9.46 -3.87
N PRO A 86 12.82 -8.56 -4.19
CA PRO A 86 14.21 -8.71 -3.73
C PRO A 86 14.41 -8.34 -2.26
N PHE A 87 13.41 -7.81 -1.59
CA PHE A 87 13.45 -7.38 -0.19
C PHE A 87 12.49 -8.21 0.68
N GLU A 88 12.82 -8.33 1.96
CA GLU A 88 12.13 -9.17 2.94
C GLU A 88 11.58 -8.30 4.10
N PRO A 89 10.39 -7.70 3.94
CA PRO A 89 9.85 -6.85 4.99
C PRO A 89 9.50 -7.66 6.24
N PRO A 90 9.80 -7.14 7.45
CA PRO A 90 9.44 -7.81 8.68
C PRO A 90 7.94 -7.76 8.96
N PHE A 91 7.45 -8.65 9.84
CA PHE A 91 6.06 -8.71 10.31
C PHE A 91 5.01 -9.07 9.25
N VAL A 92 5.41 -9.62 8.10
CA VAL A 92 4.47 -9.99 7.03
C VAL A 92 3.65 -11.23 7.36
N ALA A 93 4.20 -12.15 8.14
CA ALA A 93 3.50 -13.36 8.57
C ALA A 93 2.23 -13.09 9.41
N GLN A 94 2.11 -11.90 9.97
CA GLN A 94 0.94 -11.47 10.76
C GLN A 94 -0.17 -10.83 9.89
N GLY A 95 -0.11 -11.02 8.57
CA GLY A 95 -1.15 -10.56 7.65
C GLY A 95 -0.95 -9.11 7.17
N ALA A 96 0.28 -8.61 7.11
CA ALA A 96 0.56 -7.26 6.60
C ALA A 96 -0.04 -7.02 5.21
N THR A 97 -0.46 -5.78 4.95
CA THR A 97 -0.93 -5.34 3.64
C THR A 97 0.20 -4.71 2.83
N VAL A 98 0.08 -4.74 1.50
CA VAL A 98 1.06 -4.13 0.59
C VAL A 98 1.29 -2.65 0.91
N GLY A 99 0.22 -1.87 1.07
CA GLY A 99 0.33 -0.46 1.46
C GLY A 99 1.00 -0.25 2.81
N GLY A 100 0.73 -1.13 3.79
CA GLY A 100 1.38 -1.11 5.10
C GLY A 100 2.88 -1.41 5.02
N VAL A 101 3.29 -2.34 4.17
CA VAL A 101 4.70 -2.68 3.92
C VAL A 101 5.43 -1.52 3.24
N VAL A 102 4.85 -0.98 2.17
CA VAL A 102 5.44 0.16 1.42
C VAL A 102 5.57 1.39 2.33
N ASN A 103 4.51 1.73 3.06
CA ASN A 103 4.50 2.90 3.96
C ASN A 103 5.49 2.77 5.11
N ALA A 104 5.69 1.57 5.64
CA ALA A 104 6.68 1.33 6.70
C ALA A 104 8.13 1.43 6.20
N GLY A 105 8.39 1.16 4.93
CA GLY A 105 9.72 1.25 4.31
C GLY A 105 10.77 0.28 4.87
N LEU A 106 10.33 -0.73 5.62
CA LEU A 106 11.22 -1.72 6.24
C LEU A 106 11.55 -2.81 5.23
N THR A 107 12.83 -2.98 4.93
CA THR A 107 13.31 -3.82 3.81
C THR A 107 13.88 -5.16 4.24
N GLY A 108 14.25 -5.31 5.52
CA GLY A 108 14.91 -6.51 6.03
C GLY A 108 16.44 -6.44 5.95
N ALA A 109 17.08 -7.55 6.31
CA ALA A 109 18.54 -7.63 6.49
C ALA A 109 19.33 -7.47 5.18
N ALA A 110 18.74 -7.87 4.05
CA ALA A 110 19.39 -7.79 2.75
C ALA A 110 19.51 -6.37 2.16
N ARG A 111 18.98 -5.35 2.86
CA ARG A 111 18.92 -3.96 2.37
C ARG A 111 20.23 -3.41 1.82
N LEU A 112 21.36 -3.79 2.39
CA LEU A 112 22.68 -3.34 1.93
C LEU A 112 23.01 -3.81 0.51
N TYR A 113 22.42 -4.92 0.09
CA TYR A 113 22.67 -5.55 -1.22
C TYR A 113 21.56 -5.25 -2.23
N VAL A 114 20.31 -5.22 -1.79
CA VAL A 114 19.15 -5.13 -2.69
C VAL A 114 18.54 -3.71 -2.73
N GLY A 115 18.94 -2.81 -1.84
CA GLY A 115 18.36 -1.47 -1.76
C GLY A 115 17.10 -1.39 -0.90
N GLY A 116 16.41 -0.28 -0.98
CA GLY A 116 15.18 -0.01 -0.24
C GLY A 116 13.92 -0.29 -1.03
N ILE A 117 12.78 -0.48 -0.36
CA ILE A 117 11.47 -0.67 -1.01
C ILE A 117 11.19 0.44 -2.03
N ARG A 118 11.53 1.68 -1.72
CA ARG A 118 11.34 2.84 -2.60
C ARG A 118 12.00 2.69 -3.97
N ASP A 119 13.06 1.91 -4.07
CA ASP A 119 13.81 1.71 -5.30
C ASP A 119 13.06 0.77 -6.26
N TYR A 120 12.03 0.09 -5.77
CA TYR A 120 11.18 -0.84 -6.53
C TYR A 120 9.76 -0.30 -6.76
N VAL A 121 9.40 0.81 -6.15
CA VAL A 121 8.08 1.44 -6.35
C VAL A 121 8.17 2.42 -7.51
N LEU A 122 7.66 2.02 -8.67
CA LEU A 122 7.68 2.82 -9.90
C LEU A 122 6.68 3.98 -9.86
N GLY A 123 5.58 3.79 -9.14
CA GLY A 123 4.55 4.80 -9.01
C GLY A 123 3.52 4.47 -7.94
N ALA A 124 2.75 5.45 -7.54
CA ALA A 124 1.70 5.31 -6.55
C ALA A 124 0.53 6.26 -6.83
N HIS A 125 -0.67 5.82 -6.42
CA HIS A 125 -1.81 6.70 -6.25
C HIS A 125 -1.97 7.00 -4.76
N LEU A 126 -2.11 8.26 -4.41
CA LEU A 126 -2.14 8.73 -3.02
C LEU A 126 -3.35 9.63 -2.82
N LEU A 127 -4.07 9.41 -1.72
CA LEU A 127 -5.05 10.36 -1.21
C LEU A 127 -4.36 11.33 -0.25
N ASN A 128 -4.45 12.63 -0.54
CA ASN A 128 -3.92 13.67 0.32
C ASN A 128 -4.91 14.07 1.43
N ALA A 129 -4.49 15.00 2.29
CA ALA A 129 -5.33 15.50 3.39
C ALA A 129 -6.57 16.28 2.91
N GLN A 130 -6.62 16.73 1.66
CA GLN A 130 -7.78 17.37 1.04
C GLN A 130 -8.75 16.36 0.42
N GLY A 131 -8.43 15.06 0.49
CA GLY A 131 -9.19 14.00 -0.16
C GLY A 131 -9.05 14.00 -1.68
N GLU A 132 -7.95 14.53 -2.21
CA GLU A 132 -7.64 14.51 -3.63
C GLU A 132 -6.83 13.26 -3.96
N LEU A 133 -7.16 12.60 -5.06
CA LEU A 133 -6.41 11.45 -5.57
C LEU A 133 -5.30 11.94 -6.50
N LEU A 134 -4.06 11.79 -6.05
CA LEU A 134 -2.86 12.20 -6.77
C LEU A 134 -2.15 10.98 -7.36
N LYS A 135 -1.56 11.14 -8.54
CA LYS A 135 -0.76 10.12 -9.19
C LYS A 135 0.71 10.56 -9.22
N PHE A 136 1.59 9.69 -8.75
CA PHE A 136 3.04 9.88 -8.77
C PHE A 136 3.70 8.74 -9.54
N GLY A 137 4.72 9.08 -10.35
CA GLY A 137 5.48 8.11 -11.11
C GLY A 137 4.71 7.47 -12.27
N GLY A 138 5.23 6.35 -12.76
CA GLY A 138 4.69 5.60 -13.88
C GLY A 138 4.53 4.12 -13.58
N GLN A 139 4.30 3.36 -14.63
CA GLN A 139 4.19 1.88 -14.59
C GLN A 139 5.27 1.22 -15.45
N VAL A 140 6.10 2.00 -16.12
CA VAL A 140 7.14 1.52 -17.04
C VAL A 140 8.45 2.24 -16.71
N MET A 141 9.53 1.49 -16.72
CA MET A 141 10.89 2.01 -16.65
C MET A 141 11.37 2.47 -18.02
#